data_78f86de9e0540bace0d4de54692fbc5f
#
_entry.id   78f86de9e0540bace0d4de54692fbc5f
#
_cell.length_a   1.000
_cell.length_b   1.000
_cell.length_c   1.000
_cell.angle_alpha   90.00
_cell.angle_beta   90.00
_cell.angle_gamma   90.00
#
_symmetry.space_group_name_H-M   'P 1'
#
loop_
_entity.id
_entity.type
_entity.pdbx_description
1 polymer ?
#
loop_
_entity_poly.entity_id
_entity_poly.type
_entity_poly.pdbx_seq_one_letter_code
_entity_poly.pdbx_strand_id
1 'polypeptide(L)'
;CDMVGHTGVFDAAVKAVETVDSCVGRVVDATLKMGGIAMITADHGNAEQMAEPDGSPMTAHTTNPVPFILCGAGTELRPNGRLADIAPTMLDVMGLACPEEMDGKTLIVK
;
A
#
# COMPACT_ATOMS: atom_id res chain seq x y z
N CYS A 1 7.72 4.64 7.85
CA CYS A 1 7.44 3.48 8.73
C CYS A 1 8.55 2.42 8.68
N ASP A 2 9.09 2.15 7.51
CA ASP A 2 10.12 1.11 7.33
C ASP A 2 11.36 1.35 8.21
N MET A 3 11.97 2.53 8.11
CA MET A 3 13.15 2.86 8.90
C MET A 3 12.88 2.75 10.41
N VAL A 4 11.76 3.26 10.88
CA VAL A 4 11.40 3.19 12.31
C VAL A 4 11.01 1.76 12.71
N GLY A 5 10.35 1.00 11.84
CA GLY A 5 10.03 -0.41 12.05
C GLY A 5 11.27 -1.26 12.29
N HIS A 6 12.37 -0.98 11.62
CA HIS A 6 13.66 -1.66 11.83
C HIS A 6 14.26 -1.46 13.22
N THR A 7 13.80 -0.48 13.98
CA THR A 7 14.28 -0.26 15.36
C THR A 7 13.75 -1.27 16.37
N GLY A 8 12.64 -1.94 16.06
CA GLY A 8 11.93 -2.82 16.98
C GLY A 8 11.25 -2.10 18.15
N VAL A 9 11.18 -0.76 18.12
CA VAL A 9 10.55 0.06 19.16
C VAL A 9 9.09 0.31 18.84
N PHE A 10 8.19 -0.37 19.52
CA PHE A 10 6.75 -0.36 19.24
C PHE A 10 6.14 1.06 19.28
N ASP A 11 6.37 1.82 20.34
CA ASP A 11 5.78 3.16 20.49
C ASP A 11 6.27 4.13 19.39
N ALA A 12 7.52 3.99 18.97
CA ALA A 12 8.06 4.77 17.87
C ALA A 12 7.40 4.39 16.53
N ALA A 13 7.15 3.09 16.31
CA ALA A 13 6.43 2.62 15.14
C ALA A 13 4.99 3.13 15.09
N VAL A 14 4.26 3.10 16.22
CA VAL A 14 2.91 3.67 16.33
C VAL A 14 2.91 5.14 15.92
N LYS A 15 3.84 5.95 16.46
CA LYS A 15 3.94 7.36 16.13
C LYS A 15 4.29 7.60 14.67
N ALA A 16 5.14 6.76 14.08
CA ALA A 16 5.48 6.83 12.66
C ALA A 16 4.25 6.55 11.78
N VAL A 17 3.47 5.52 12.10
CA VAL A 17 2.23 5.17 11.38
C VAL A 17 1.20 6.29 11.49
N GLU A 18 0.96 6.84 12.67
CA GLU A 18 0.06 7.98 12.87
C GLU A 18 0.47 9.21 12.04
N THR A 19 1.77 9.50 11.99
CA THR A 19 2.32 10.61 11.22
C THR A 19 2.14 10.37 9.71
N VAL A 20 2.44 9.17 9.23
CA VAL A 20 2.26 8.79 7.83
C VAL A 20 0.78 8.84 7.44
N ASP A 21 -0.12 8.34 8.28
CA ASP A 21 -1.56 8.40 8.05
C ASP A 21 -2.04 9.84 7.84
N SER A 22 -1.64 10.75 8.72
CA SER A 22 -1.96 12.17 8.60
C SER A 22 -1.41 12.79 7.31
N CYS A 23 -0.19 12.46 6.92
CA CYS A 23 0.43 12.96 5.68
C CYS A 23 -0.26 12.37 4.43
N VAL A 24 -0.58 11.08 4.44
CA VAL A 24 -1.30 10.41 3.36
C VAL A 24 -2.67 11.04 3.16
N GLY A 25 -3.40 11.33 4.25
CA GLY A 25 -4.69 12.02 4.17
C GLY A 25 -4.60 13.34 3.42
N ARG A 26 -3.58 14.15 3.72
CA ARG A 26 -3.35 15.43 3.02
C ARG A 26 -3.04 15.25 1.53
N VAL A 27 -2.24 14.26 1.18
CA VAL A 27 -1.90 13.95 -0.22
C VAL A 27 -3.14 13.46 -0.98
N VAL A 28 -3.91 12.55 -0.38
CA VAL A 28 -5.15 12.04 -0.98
C VAL A 28 -6.15 13.17 -1.20
N ASP A 29 -6.39 14.02 -0.21
CA ASP A 29 -7.31 15.15 -0.33
C ASP A 29 -6.91 16.09 -1.47
N ALA A 30 -5.64 16.43 -1.57
CA ALA A 30 -5.12 17.27 -2.64
C ALA A 30 -5.29 16.62 -4.03
N THR A 31 -5.03 15.32 -4.13
CA THR A 31 -5.21 14.53 -5.35
C THR A 31 -6.67 14.53 -5.79
N LEU A 32 -7.59 14.23 -4.90
CA LEU A 32 -9.03 14.18 -5.20
C LEU A 32 -9.58 15.55 -5.58
N LYS A 33 -9.13 16.64 -4.94
CA LYS A 33 -9.53 18.01 -5.29
C LYS A 33 -9.16 18.37 -6.72
N MET A 34 -8.08 17.81 -7.24
CA MET A 34 -7.64 18.03 -8.62
C MET A 34 -8.27 17.04 -9.63
N GLY A 35 -9.25 16.24 -9.18
CA GLY A 35 -9.89 15.23 -10.02
C GLY A 35 -9.02 14.00 -10.28
N GLY A 36 -7.97 13.80 -9.51
CA GLY A 36 -7.08 12.66 -9.63
C GLY A 36 -7.56 11.43 -8.87
N ILE A 37 -6.83 10.34 -9.03
CA ILE A 37 -7.05 9.08 -8.34
C ILE A 37 -5.79 8.72 -7.55
N ALA A 38 -5.96 8.31 -6.29
CA ALA A 38 -4.86 7.91 -5.44
C ALA A 38 -4.86 6.40 -5.22
N MET A 39 -3.69 5.80 -5.29
CA MET A 39 -3.45 4.39 -4.93
C MET A 39 -2.45 4.35 -3.78
N ILE A 40 -2.79 3.66 -2.70
CA ILE A 40 -1.98 3.57 -1.50
C ILE A 40 -1.64 2.11 -1.27
N THR A 41 -0.35 1.79 -1.17
CA THR A 41 0.13 0.44 -0.93
C THR A 41 1.50 0.46 -0.27
N ALA A 42 2.07 -0.71 -0.04
CA ALA A 42 3.46 -0.90 0.36
C ALA A 42 4.12 -1.96 -0.53
N ASP A 43 5.44 -1.95 -0.59
CA ASP A 43 6.23 -2.93 -1.34
C ASP A 43 6.53 -4.20 -0.53
N HIS A 44 6.47 -4.11 0.80
CA HIS A 44 6.65 -5.23 1.73
C HIS A 44 6.07 -4.90 3.10
N GLY A 45 5.94 -5.91 3.96
CA GLY A 45 5.58 -5.75 5.37
C GLY A 45 6.79 -5.44 6.25
N ASN A 46 6.56 -4.77 7.35
CA ASN A 46 7.54 -4.46 8.39
C ASN A 46 6.86 -4.04 9.69
N ALA A 47 6.31 -2.82 9.74
CA ALA A 47 5.74 -2.22 10.95
C ALA A 47 4.49 -2.92 11.50
N GLU A 48 3.80 -3.74 10.70
CA GLU A 48 2.65 -4.53 11.13
C GLU A 48 3.04 -5.68 12.07
N GLN A 49 4.32 -6.03 12.12
CA GLN A 49 4.84 -7.06 13.01
C GLN A 49 6.10 -6.55 13.74
N MET A 50 5.91 -6.05 14.95
CA MET A 50 6.98 -5.45 15.76
C MET A 50 7.58 -6.42 16.78
N ALA A 51 7.01 -7.62 16.95
CA ALA A 51 7.49 -8.64 17.86
C ALA A 51 7.49 -10.02 17.22
N GLU A 52 8.49 -10.81 17.59
CA GLU A 52 8.56 -12.24 17.31
C GLU A 52 7.58 -13.03 18.21
N PRO A 53 7.24 -14.31 17.90
CA PRO A 53 6.38 -15.13 18.75
C PRO A 53 6.85 -15.27 20.21
N ASP A 54 8.15 -15.14 20.46
CA ASP A 54 8.74 -15.18 21.80
C ASP A 54 8.72 -13.82 22.53
N GLY A 55 8.18 -12.77 21.88
CA GLY A 55 8.12 -11.42 22.43
C GLY A 55 9.35 -10.56 22.19
N SER A 56 10.41 -11.09 21.56
CA SER A 56 11.59 -10.30 21.18
C SER A 56 11.25 -9.32 20.04
N PRO A 57 12.01 -8.20 19.91
CA PRO A 57 11.76 -7.25 18.82
C PRO A 57 11.92 -7.87 17.44
N MET A 58 10.93 -7.68 16.59
CA MET A 58 11.01 -7.98 15.14
C MET A 58 11.52 -6.73 14.43
N THR A 59 12.62 -6.85 13.70
CA THR A 59 13.29 -5.71 13.03
C THR A 59 13.47 -5.91 11.53
N ALA A 60 13.05 -7.05 10.99
CA ALA A 60 13.18 -7.39 9.58
C ALA A 60 11.91 -7.09 8.78
N HIS A 61 12.02 -7.13 7.45
CA HIS A 61 10.86 -7.16 6.57
C HIS A 61 10.07 -8.45 6.76
N THR A 62 8.77 -8.39 6.49
CA THR A 62 7.89 -9.56 6.51
C THR A 62 7.37 -9.87 5.11
N THR A 63 6.89 -11.10 4.92
CA THR A 63 6.17 -11.53 3.72
C THR A 63 4.65 -11.42 3.88
N ASN A 64 4.20 -10.73 4.91
CA ASN A 64 2.77 -10.50 5.14
C ASN A 64 2.16 -9.70 3.98
N PRO A 65 0.89 -9.97 3.63
CA PRO A 65 0.19 -9.16 2.66
C PRO A 65 0.17 -7.69 3.07
N VAL A 66 0.32 -6.82 2.08
CA VAL A 66 0.24 -5.37 2.27
C VAL A 66 -1.12 -4.84 1.80
N PRO A 67 -1.60 -3.72 2.33
CA PRO A 67 -2.86 -3.13 1.87
C PRO A 67 -2.72 -2.58 0.44
N PHE A 68 -3.83 -2.57 -0.29
CA PHE A 68 -3.99 -1.80 -1.52
C PHE A 68 -5.32 -1.05 -1.46
N ILE A 69 -5.25 0.27 -1.47
CA ILE A 69 -6.40 1.16 -1.31
C ILE A 69 -6.50 2.05 -2.54
N LEU A 70 -7.67 2.06 -3.16
CA LEU A 70 -7.98 2.89 -4.34
C LEU A 70 -8.97 3.98 -3.94
N CYS A 71 -8.57 5.24 -4.11
CA CYS A 71 -9.39 6.41 -3.78
C CYS A 71 -9.73 7.21 -5.04
N GLY A 72 -11.02 7.53 -5.22
CA GLY A 72 -11.48 8.41 -6.29
C GLY A 72 -11.90 7.72 -7.59
N ALA A 73 -11.78 6.40 -7.71
CA ALA A 73 -12.17 5.68 -8.93
C ALA A 73 -13.62 5.18 -8.93
N GLY A 74 -14.27 5.09 -7.77
CA GLY A 74 -15.68 4.65 -7.67
C GLY A 74 -15.93 3.20 -8.11
N THR A 75 -14.94 2.32 -7.97
CA THR A 75 -15.01 0.92 -8.40
C THR A 75 -14.56 -0.02 -7.29
N GLU A 76 -14.97 -1.28 -7.41
CA GLU A 76 -14.55 -2.35 -6.49
C GLU A 76 -13.23 -2.98 -6.94
N LEU A 77 -12.50 -3.54 -5.98
CA LEU A 77 -11.27 -4.27 -6.22
C LEU A 77 -11.47 -5.78 -5.97
N ARG A 78 -10.89 -6.61 -6.82
CA ARG A 78 -10.83 -8.04 -6.57
C ARG A 78 -9.87 -8.35 -5.41
N PRO A 79 -10.15 -9.38 -4.62
CA PRO A 79 -9.24 -9.81 -3.56
C PRO A 79 -8.00 -10.53 -4.10
N ASN A 80 -7.02 -10.73 -3.23
CA ASN A 80 -5.85 -11.59 -3.47
C ASN A 80 -4.98 -11.17 -4.66
N GLY A 81 -4.68 -9.87 -4.73
CA GLY A 81 -3.73 -9.34 -5.70
C GLY A 81 -2.26 -9.57 -5.30
N ARG A 82 -1.36 -9.22 -6.19
CA ARG A 82 0.08 -9.22 -5.97
C ARG A 82 0.69 -7.89 -6.45
N LEU A 83 1.93 -7.59 -6.07
CA LEU A 83 2.57 -6.33 -6.44
C LEU A 83 2.64 -6.12 -7.96
N ALA A 84 2.79 -7.19 -8.75
CA ALA A 84 2.78 -7.12 -10.21
C ALA A 84 1.44 -6.64 -10.81
N ASP A 85 0.36 -6.64 -10.02
CA ASP A 85 -0.96 -6.18 -10.47
C ASP A 85 -1.15 -4.67 -10.37
N ILE A 86 -0.24 -3.96 -9.68
CA ILE A 86 -0.36 -2.51 -9.45
C ILE A 86 -0.28 -1.73 -10.76
N ALA A 87 0.77 -1.95 -11.56
CA ALA A 87 0.94 -1.23 -12.81
C ALA A 87 -0.19 -1.51 -13.81
N PRO A 88 -0.65 -2.75 -14.04
CA PRO A 88 -1.85 -3.01 -14.82
C PRO A 88 -3.10 -2.30 -14.33
N THR A 89 -3.27 -2.20 -13.00
CA THR A 89 -4.39 -1.46 -12.41
C THR A 89 -4.30 0.04 -12.67
N MET A 90 -3.10 0.61 -12.60
CA MET A 90 -2.87 2.03 -12.93
C MET A 90 -3.22 2.31 -14.39
N LEU A 91 -2.76 1.46 -15.30
CA LEU A 91 -3.07 1.61 -16.74
C LEU A 91 -4.56 1.50 -17.01
N ASP A 92 -5.25 0.58 -16.35
CA ASP A 92 -6.70 0.41 -16.48
C ASP A 92 -7.46 1.66 -16.01
N VAL A 93 -7.09 2.22 -14.86
CA VAL A 93 -7.67 3.48 -14.35
C VAL A 93 -7.43 4.65 -15.30
N MET A 94 -6.28 4.67 -15.97
CA MET A 94 -5.94 5.70 -16.97
C MET A 94 -6.58 5.46 -18.33
N GLY A 95 -7.27 4.33 -18.54
CA GLY A 95 -7.85 3.96 -19.82
C GLY A 95 -6.81 3.57 -20.88
N LEU A 96 -5.63 3.13 -20.43
CA LEU A 96 -4.53 2.71 -21.31
C LEU A 96 -4.47 1.18 -21.41
N ALA A 97 -4.05 0.69 -22.56
CA ALA A 97 -3.85 -0.74 -22.78
C ALA A 97 -2.66 -1.26 -21.95
N CYS A 98 -2.83 -2.44 -21.36
CA CYS A 98 -1.76 -3.14 -20.67
C CYS A 98 -0.87 -3.84 -21.71
N PRO A 99 0.44 -3.60 -21.75
CA PRO A 99 1.34 -4.27 -22.69
C PRO A 99 1.48 -5.77 -22.37
N GLU A 100 1.79 -6.56 -23.40
CA GLU A 100 1.88 -8.03 -23.27
C GLU A 100 3.03 -8.49 -22.35
N GLU A 101 4.05 -7.67 -22.18
CA GLU A 101 5.17 -7.92 -21.28
C GLU A 101 4.80 -7.89 -19.80
N MET A 102 3.66 -7.28 -19.45
CA MET A 102 3.15 -7.28 -18.09
C MET A 102 2.29 -8.53 -17.83
N ASP A 103 2.74 -9.40 -16.94
CA ASP A 103 2.02 -10.62 -16.57
C ASP A 103 1.01 -10.44 -15.41
N GLY A 104 1.00 -9.27 -14.81
CA GLY A 104 0.01 -8.89 -13.81
C GLY A 104 -1.36 -8.58 -14.43
N LYS A 105 -2.38 -8.51 -13.60
CA LYS A 105 -3.76 -8.27 -14.02
C LYS A 105 -4.38 -7.15 -13.19
N THR A 106 -5.21 -6.31 -13.82
CA THR A 106 -5.92 -5.25 -13.09
C THR A 106 -6.67 -5.81 -11.88
N LEU A 107 -6.64 -5.04 -10.79
CA LEU A 107 -7.40 -5.33 -9.57
C LEU A 107 -8.84 -4.83 -9.65
N ILE A 108 -9.17 -4.04 -10.67
CA ILE A 108 -10.52 -3.47 -10.83
C ILE A 108 -11.50 -4.55 -11.25
N VAL A 109 -12.64 -4.58 -10.55
CA VAL A 109 -13.78 -5.43 -10.92
C VAL A 109 -14.59 -4.71 -11.99
N LYS A 110 -14.80 -5.38 -13.10
CA LYS A 110 -15.58 -4.87 -14.24
C LYS A 110 -16.94 -5.54 -14.33
#